data_69e418fbaaea73d0620ade0a905a0065
#
_entry.id   69e418fbaaea73d0620ade0a905a0065
#
_cell.length_a   1.000
_cell.length_b   1.000
_cell.length_c   1.000
_cell.angle_alpha   90.00
_cell.angle_beta   90.00
_cell.angle_gamma   90.00
#
_symmetry.space_group_name_H-M   'P 1'
#
loop_
_entity.id
_entity.type
_entity.pdbx_description
1 polymer ?
#
loop_
_entity_poly.entity_id
_entity_poly.type
_entity_poly.pdbx_seq_one_letter_code
_entity_poly.pdbx_strand_id
1 'polypeptide(L)'
;MTAGCGGGEKKADQKVLKVGMECAYAPYNWSQTSAEGGAVQIAGSKEFAYGYDVMIAKKLADSMGAKLEVHKIEWDGLPPAVVSGKIDAAIAGMSITAKRKETVDFTLPYYYADVVALVKKGTPQAEAKSVAELKGATATSQINTIWYDQIDQVPEVKKLPAIDNVPGMIVALKSGKANLIVTDIPTARAAEFANPELTMLTFAEGKGFQTSPEDVEIGIAVKKGNKELVDAMNKVLGGMTKADHDKIMAEAIKKQPLAQ
;
A
#
# COMPACT_ATOMS: atom_id res chain seq x y z
N MET A 1 -60.04 -25.60 -7.62
CA MET A 1 -58.66 -25.86 -8.03
C MET A 1 -58.04 -24.55 -8.42
N THR A 2 -57.26 -23.96 -7.52
CA THR A 2 -56.54 -22.69 -7.75
C THR A 2 -55.05 -23.05 -7.73
N ALA A 3 -54.42 -23.02 -8.93
CA ALA A 3 -53.00 -23.17 -9.07
C ALA A 3 -52.28 -21.89 -8.65
N GLY A 4 -51.55 -21.91 -7.53
CA GLY A 4 -50.67 -20.85 -7.11
C GLY A 4 -49.35 -20.93 -7.88
N CYS A 5 -49.10 -19.95 -8.77
CA CYS A 5 -47.79 -19.69 -9.34
C CYS A 5 -46.88 -19.06 -8.30
N GLY A 6 -45.99 -19.85 -7.71
CA GLY A 6 -44.86 -19.35 -6.93
C GLY A 6 -43.85 -18.73 -7.86
N GLY A 7 -43.83 -17.39 -7.96
CA GLY A 7 -42.76 -16.64 -8.61
C GLY A 7 -41.51 -16.70 -7.72
N GLY A 8 -40.57 -17.57 -8.05
CA GLY A 8 -39.23 -17.50 -7.47
C GLY A 8 -38.52 -16.25 -7.98
N GLU A 9 -38.40 -15.24 -7.15
CA GLU A 9 -37.50 -14.13 -7.41
C GLU A 9 -36.06 -14.69 -7.52
N LYS A 10 -35.54 -14.73 -8.75
CA LYS A 10 -34.10 -14.90 -8.96
C LYS A 10 -33.42 -13.73 -8.26
N LYS A 11 -32.79 -13.96 -7.11
CA LYS A 11 -31.82 -13.01 -6.56
C LYS A 11 -30.82 -12.71 -7.68
N ALA A 12 -30.83 -11.48 -8.17
CA ALA A 12 -29.79 -11.02 -9.08
C ALA A 12 -28.44 -11.30 -8.42
N ASP A 13 -27.53 -11.97 -9.13
CA ASP A 13 -26.19 -12.23 -8.64
C ASP A 13 -25.55 -10.87 -8.25
N GLN A 14 -25.27 -10.71 -6.97
CA GLN A 14 -24.69 -9.48 -6.46
C GLN A 14 -23.31 -9.29 -7.11
N LYS A 15 -23.12 -8.18 -7.81
CA LYS A 15 -21.83 -7.80 -8.38
C LYS A 15 -20.76 -7.84 -7.27
N VAL A 16 -19.62 -8.44 -7.54
CA VAL A 16 -18.49 -8.55 -6.59
C VAL A 16 -17.29 -7.82 -7.19
N LEU A 17 -16.62 -7.01 -6.36
CA LEU A 17 -15.33 -6.42 -6.67
C LEU A 17 -14.26 -7.16 -5.86
N LYS A 18 -13.43 -7.96 -6.53
CA LYS A 18 -12.33 -8.72 -5.92
C LYS A 18 -11.08 -7.87 -5.91
N VAL A 19 -10.61 -7.51 -4.72
CA VAL A 19 -9.43 -6.66 -4.52
C VAL A 19 -8.32 -7.43 -3.82
N GLY A 20 -7.13 -7.43 -4.42
CA GLY A 20 -5.92 -7.99 -3.80
C GLY A 20 -5.11 -6.94 -3.06
N MET A 21 -4.56 -7.33 -1.90
CA MET A 21 -3.62 -6.56 -1.09
C MET A 21 -2.80 -7.49 -0.19
N GLU A 22 -1.65 -7.01 0.35
CA GLU A 22 -0.78 -7.83 1.21
C GLU A 22 -1.40 -8.15 2.56
N CYS A 23 -2.20 -7.22 3.10
CA CYS A 23 -2.68 -7.22 4.49
C CYS A 23 -1.53 -7.26 5.53
N ALA A 24 -0.36 -6.74 5.16
CA ALA A 24 0.85 -6.63 5.99
C ALA A 24 1.61 -5.31 5.73
N TYR A 25 0.95 -4.31 5.16
CA TYR A 25 1.52 -3.04 4.72
C TYR A 25 0.80 -1.85 5.38
N ALA A 26 0.93 -1.70 6.70
CA ALA A 26 0.38 -0.53 7.40
C ALA A 26 1.12 0.75 6.97
N PRO A 27 0.42 1.89 6.78
CA PRO A 27 -0.99 2.15 7.05
C PRO A 27 -1.92 1.88 5.85
N TYR A 28 -1.39 1.40 4.72
CA TYR A 28 -2.18 1.14 3.53
C TYR A 28 -3.15 -0.03 3.76
N ASN A 29 -2.64 -1.18 4.21
CA ASN A 29 -3.48 -2.34 4.48
C ASN A 29 -2.82 -3.28 5.50
N TRP A 30 -3.59 -3.80 6.44
CA TRP A 30 -3.14 -4.80 7.45
C TRP A 30 -4.25 -5.77 7.79
N SER A 31 -3.91 -6.93 8.38
CA SER A 31 -4.87 -7.87 8.93
C SER A 31 -5.09 -7.63 10.43
N GLN A 32 -6.32 -7.86 10.89
CA GLN A 32 -6.75 -7.82 12.28
C GLN A 32 -7.76 -8.94 12.57
N THR A 33 -7.97 -9.24 13.86
CA THR A 33 -8.81 -10.35 14.28
C THR A 33 -10.29 -10.02 14.41
N SER A 34 -10.66 -8.73 14.38
CA SER A 34 -12.04 -8.27 14.52
C SER A 34 -12.51 -7.43 13.32
N ALA A 35 -13.83 -7.36 13.16
CA ALA A 35 -14.47 -6.51 12.14
C ALA A 35 -14.55 -5.02 12.55
N GLU A 36 -13.94 -4.64 13.69
CA GLU A 36 -14.00 -3.28 14.20
C GLU A 36 -13.46 -2.23 13.20
N GLY A 37 -13.93 -1.03 13.36
CA GLY A 37 -13.52 0.10 12.50
C GLY A 37 -14.04 0.05 11.07
N GLY A 38 -14.82 -0.99 10.69
CA GLY A 38 -15.28 -1.21 9.32
C GLY A 38 -14.33 -2.07 8.50
N ALA A 39 -13.50 -2.89 9.16
CA ALA A 39 -12.66 -3.88 8.52
C ALA A 39 -13.49 -4.89 7.72
N VAL A 40 -12.92 -5.39 6.63
CA VAL A 40 -13.56 -6.32 5.69
C VAL A 40 -12.95 -7.69 5.85
N GLN A 41 -13.79 -8.72 5.98
CA GLN A 41 -13.30 -10.09 6.10
C GLN A 41 -12.45 -10.47 4.88
N ILE A 42 -11.28 -11.04 5.13
CA ILE A 42 -10.40 -11.57 4.09
C ILE A 42 -10.98 -12.88 3.57
N ALA A 43 -11.10 -13.02 2.25
CA ALA A 43 -11.66 -14.19 1.61
C ALA A 43 -10.89 -15.46 2.01
N GLY A 44 -11.65 -16.48 2.48
CA GLY A 44 -11.06 -17.73 2.94
C GLY A 44 -10.35 -17.68 4.29
N SER A 45 -10.44 -16.57 5.03
CA SER A 45 -9.80 -16.38 6.34
C SER A 45 -10.81 -15.98 7.42
N LYS A 46 -10.38 -16.13 8.69
CA LYS A 46 -11.09 -15.57 9.86
C LYS A 46 -10.63 -14.16 10.19
N GLU A 47 -9.56 -13.67 9.55
CA GLU A 47 -9.01 -12.33 9.72
C GLU A 47 -9.77 -11.30 8.87
N PHE A 48 -9.59 -10.04 9.23
CA PHE A 48 -10.21 -8.90 8.56
C PHE A 48 -9.11 -7.96 8.09
N ALA A 49 -9.27 -7.41 6.88
CA ALA A 49 -8.39 -6.38 6.36
C ALA A 49 -8.91 -5.00 6.75
N TYR A 50 -8.00 -4.11 7.13
CA TYR A 50 -8.26 -2.69 7.34
C TYR A 50 -7.10 -1.84 6.84
N GLY A 51 -7.31 -0.53 6.75
CA GLY A 51 -6.31 0.44 6.31
C GLY A 51 -6.83 1.36 5.22
N TYR A 52 -5.94 2.23 4.76
CA TYR A 52 -6.24 3.21 3.72
C TYR A 52 -6.79 2.56 2.44
N ASP A 53 -6.14 1.51 1.95
CA ASP A 53 -6.54 0.78 0.74
C ASP A 53 -7.91 0.14 0.87
N VAL A 54 -8.23 -0.41 2.05
CA VAL A 54 -9.55 -1.00 2.32
C VAL A 54 -10.63 0.07 2.34
N MET A 55 -10.36 1.24 2.93
CA MET A 55 -11.31 2.36 2.94
C MET A 55 -11.57 2.90 1.53
N ILE A 56 -10.54 2.99 0.68
CA ILE A 56 -10.68 3.35 -0.74
C ILE A 56 -11.46 2.26 -1.49
N ALA A 57 -11.10 0.98 -1.31
CA ALA A 57 -11.77 -0.16 -1.96
C ALA A 57 -13.28 -0.20 -1.64
N LYS A 58 -13.67 0.11 -0.38
CA LYS A 58 -15.09 0.21 0.01
C LYS A 58 -15.81 1.31 -0.75
N LYS A 59 -15.23 2.52 -0.82
CA LYS A 59 -15.82 3.63 -1.59
C LYS A 59 -16.03 3.27 -3.06
N LEU A 60 -15.05 2.56 -3.66
CA LEU A 60 -15.13 2.10 -5.04
C LEU A 60 -16.23 1.05 -5.22
N ALA A 61 -16.27 0.03 -4.36
CA ALA A 61 -17.28 -1.02 -4.41
C ALA A 61 -18.70 -0.47 -4.22
N ASP A 62 -18.90 0.41 -3.23
CA ASP A 62 -20.19 1.07 -2.95
C ASP A 62 -20.67 1.89 -4.15
N SER A 63 -19.78 2.66 -4.79
CA SER A 63 -20.09 3.44 -5.98
C SER A 63 -20.52 2.58 -7.18
N MET A 64 -20.01 1.37 -7.27
CA MET A 64 -20.34 0.41 -8.33
C MET A 64 -21.52 -0.51 -7.98
N GLY A 65 -22.12 -0.37 -6.81
CA GLY A 65 -23.15 -1.28 -6.30
C GLY A 65 -22.63 -2.71 -6.12
N ALA A 66 -21.34 -2.88 -5.87
CA ALA A 66 -20.67 -4.19 -5.74
C ALA A 66 -20.37 -4.52 -4.28
N LYS A 67 -20.37 -5.82 -3.96
CA LYS A 67 -19.82 -6.31 -2.71
C LYS A 67 -18.29 -6.31 -2.82
N LEU A 68 -17.60 -5.73 -1.83
CA LEU A 68 -16.15 -5.83 -1.74
C LEU A 68 -15.74 -7.22 -1.23
N GLU A 69 -14.80 -7.86 -1.92
CA GLU A 69 -14.15 -9.10 -1.49
C GLU A 69 -12.62 -8.87 -1.47
N VAL A 70 -12.01 -8.95 -0.30
CA VAL A 70 -10.57 -8.73 -0.11
C VAL A 70 -9.82 -10.05 -0.14
N HIS A 71 -8.80 -10.14 -0.99
CA HIS A 71 -7.90 -11.28 -1.12
C HIS A 71 -6.51 -10.91 -0.59
N LYS A 72 -6.04 -11.64 0.43
CA LYS A 72 -4.67 -11.53 0.92
C LYS A 72 -3.73 -12.25 -0.05
N ILE A 73 -2.82 -11.51 -0.63
CA ILE A 73 -1.85 -11.99 -1.63
C ILE A 73 -0.51 -11.31 -1.35
N GLU A 74 0.56 -12.08 -1.29
CA GLU A 74 1.92 -11.54 -1.16
C GLU A 74 2.24 -10.55 -2.28
N TRP A 75 3.09 -9.55 -1.99
CA TRP A 75 3.37 -8.43 -2.89
C TRP A 75 3.65 -8.83 -4.35
N ASP A 76 4.58 -9.76 -4.57
CA ASP A 76 4.96 -10.21 -5.90
C ASP A 76 3.87 -11.01 -6.63
N GLY A 77 2.89 -11.50 -5.89
CA GLY A 77 1.73 -12.21 -6.43
C GLY A 77 0.62 -11.31 -6.94
N LEU A 78 0.63 -10.00 -6.59
CA LEU A 78 -0.45 -9.08 -6.94
C LEU A 78 -0.58 -8.83 -8.45
N PRO A 79 0.49 -8.42 -9.19
CA PRO A 79 0.38 -8.22 -10.63
C PRO A 79 -0.02 -9.48 -11.40
N PRO A 80 0.55 -10.67 -11.15
CA PRO A 80 0.08 -11.91 -11.78
C PRO A 80 -1.38 -12.24 -11.49
N ALA A 81 -1.87 -11.96 -10.27
CA ALA A 81 -3.28 -12.19 -9.90
C ALA A 81 -4.25 -11.28 -10.67
N VAL A 82 -3.85 -10.02 -10.93
CA VAL A 82 -4.59 -9.09 -11.79
C VAL A 82 -4.59 -9.58 -13.25
N VAL A 83 -3.43 -9.94 -13.78
CA VAL A 83 -3.29 -10.39 -15.19
C VAL A 83 -4.12 -11.64 -15.44
N SER A 84 -4.11 -12.62 -14.53
CA SER A 84 -4.88 -13.85 -14.64
C SER A 84 -6.39 -13.67 -14.41
N GLY A 85 -6.83 -12.53 -13.84
CA GLY A 85 -8.23 -12.29 -13.46
C GLY A 85 -8.64 -13.01 -12.17
N LYS A 86 -7.69 -13.46 -11.35
CA LYS A 86 -7.97 -13.99 -10.00
C LYS A 86 -8.54 -12.89 -9.09
N ILE A 87 -8.08 -11.66 -9.28
CA ILE A 87 -8.61 -10.44 -8.69
C ILE A 87 -8.91 -9.42 -9.80
N ASP A 88 -9.87 -8.54 -9.56
CA ASP A 88 -10.25 -7.49 -10.51
C ASP A 88 -9.27 -6.32 -10.45
N ALA A 89 -8.77 -6.04 -9.24
CA ALA A 89 -7.84 -4.93 -8.99
C ALA A 89 -6.86 -5.25 -7.86
N ALA A 90 -5.65 -4.70 -7.93
CA ALA A 90 -4.72 -4.63 -6.82
C ALA A 90 -4.73 -3.20 -6.25
N ILE A 91 -5.12 -3.06 -4.98
CA ILE A 91 -5.10 -1.80 -4.22
C ILE A 91 -4.14 -2.04 -3.04
N ALA A 92 -2.88 -1.64 -3.21
CA ALA A 92 -1.80 -2.11 -2.34
C ALA A 92 -0.61 -1.12 -2.27
N GLY A 93 -0.87 0.19 -2.27
CA GLY A 93 0.21 1.17 -2.25
C GLY A 93 1.15 1.09 -3.46
N MET A 94 0.66 0.68 -4.62
CA MET A 94 1.49 0.34 -5.78
C MET A 94 1.86 1.57 -6.61
N SER A 95 3.17 1.88 -6.74
CA SER A 95 3.66 2.96 -7.60
C SER A 95 3.36 2.72 -9.08
N ILE A 96 2.96 3.78 -9.78
CA ILE A 96 2.61 3.77 -11.20
C ILE A 96 3.90 3.88 -12.04
N THR A 97 4.63 2.77 -12.22
CA THR A 97 5.87 2.78 -12.98
C THR A 97 5.65 2.39 -14.45
N ALA A 98 6.51 2.91 -15.34
CA ALA A 98 6.50 2.53 -16.76
C ALA A 98 6.59 1.00 -16.94
N LYS A 99 7.46 0.33 -16.19
CA LYS A 99 7.62 -1.13 -16.22
C LYS A 99 6.32 -1.87 -15.88
N ARG A 100 5.59 -1.42 -14.85
CA ARG A 100 4.31 -2.05 -14.46
C ARG A 100 3.22 -1.81 -15.50
N LYS A 101 3.21 -0.63 -16.12
CA LYS A 101 2.29 -0.28 -17.23
C LYS A 101 2.45 -1.19 -18.46
N GLU A 102 3.52 -1.93 -18.60
CA GLU A 102 3.66 -2.92 -19.68
C GLU A 102 2.66 -4.08 -19.54
N THR A 103 2.32 -4.48 -18.31
CA THR A 103 1.53 -5.67 -18.01
C THR A 103 0.14 -5.39 -17.44
N VAL A 104 -0.05 -4.25 -16.77
CA VAL A 104 -1.32 -3.82 -16.17
C VAL A 104 -1.66 -2.40 -16.57
N ASP A 105 -2.93 -2.02 -16.46
CA ASP A 105 -3.35 -0.62 -16.51
C ASP A 105 -3.54 -0.07 -15.10
N PHE A 106 -3.45 1.25 -14.96
CA PHE A 106 -3.63 1.94 -13.70
C PHE A 106 -4.76 2.94 -13.75
N THR A 107 -5.37 3.18 -12.60
CA THR A 107 -6.25 4.33 -12.39
C THR A 107 -5.46 5.64 -12.34
N LEU A 108 -6.17 6.76 -12.19
CA LEU A 108 -5.59 7.98 -11.65
C LEU A 108 -4.93 7.67 -10.30
N PRO A 109 -3.87 8.41 -9.93
CA PRO A 109 -3.28 8.26 -8.60
C PRO A 109 -4.34 8.44 -7.51
N TYR A 110 -4.34 7.54 -6.54
CA TYR A 110 -5.21 7.64 -5.36
C TYR A 110 -4.43 8.06 -4.11
N TYR A 111 -3.11 8.15 -4.22
CA TYR A 111 -2.22 8.75 -3.24
C TYR A 111 -0.91 9.20 -3.88
N TYR A 112 -0.19 10.09 -3.19
CA TYR A 112 1.15 10.53 -3.55
C TYR A 112 2.07 10.33 -2.34
N ALA A 113 3.15 9.56 -2.51
CA ALA A 113 4.03 9.16 -1.42
C ALA A 113 5.49 9.44 -1.75
N ASP A 114 6.05 10.46 -1.10
CA ASP A 114 7.48 10.78 -1.23
C ASP A 114 8.35 9.72 -0.55
N VAL A 115 9.58 9.56 -1.07
CA VAL A 115 10.59 8.64 -0.56
C VAL A 115 11.32 9.25 0.63
N VAL A 116 11.44 8.47 1.69
CA VAL A 116 12.11 8.88 2.93
C VAL A 116 13.01 7.79 3.49
N ALA A 117 13.86 8.17 4.43
CA ALA A 117 14.67 7.28 5.24
C ALA A 117 14.00 7.03 6.59
N LEU A 118 13.98 5.78 7.04
CA LEU A 118 13.59 5.38 8.40
C LEU A 118 14.80 4.78 9.10
N VAL A 119 15.10 5.29 10.28
CA VAL A 119 16.29 4.93 11.07
C VAL A 119 15.94 4.76 12.54
N LYS A 120 16.89 4.30 13.34
CA LYS A 120 16.75 4.19 14.80
C LYS A 120 17.21 5.49 15.47
N LYS A 121 16.44 6.04 16.40
CA LYS A 121 16.81 7.22 17.21
C LYS A 121 18.13 6.96 17.95
N GLY A 122 18.91 8.01 18.13
CA GLY A 122 20.18 7.95 18.84
C GLY A 122 21.30 7.25 18.08
N THR A 123 21.12 6.97 16.79
CA THR A 123 22.17 6.48 15.90
C THR A 123 22.78 7.62 15.08
N PRO A 124 24.01 7.48 14.57
CA PRO A 124 24.60 8.49 13.68
C PRO A 124 23.71 8.82 12.47
N GLN A 125 23.01 7.85 11.93
CA GLN A 125 22.08 8.03 10.80
C GLN A 125 20.92 8.97 11.15
N ALA A 126 20.48 9.01 12.40
CA ALA A 126 19.37 9.87 12.84
C ALA A 126 19.70 11.37 12.81
N GLU A 127 20.98 11.71 12.76
CA GLU A 127 21.47 13.11 12.70
C GLU A 127 21.63 13.63 11.26
N ALA A 128 21.50 12.75 10.25
CA ALA A 128 21.70 13.09 8.84
C ALA A 128 20.70 14.18 8.37
N LYS A 129 21.22 15.16 7.66
CA LYS A 129 20.44 16.28 7.07
C LYS A 129 20.29 16.16 5.56
N SER A 130 20.88 15.12 4.97
CA SER A 130 20.79 14.81 3.55
C SER A 130 21.02 13.31 3.30
N VAL A 131 20.60 12.83 2.13
CA VAL A 131 20.90 11.47 1.66
C VAL A 131 22.42 11.24 1.59
N ALA A 132 23.19 12.27 1.24
CA ALA A 132 24.65 12.21 1.19
C ALA A 132 25.29 11.92 2.56
N GLU A 133 24.68 12.39 3.65
CA GLU A 133 25.19 12.15 5.01
C GLU A 133 24.85 10.75 5.56
N LEU A 134 24.01 9.98 4.85
CA LEU A 134 23.76 8.56 5.12
C LEU A 134 24.86 7.65 4.57
N LYS A 135 25.95 8.24 4.04
CA LYS A 135 27.12 7.55 3.49
C LYS A 135 27.55 6.35 4.35
N GLY A 136 27.76 5.19 3.70
CA GLY A 136 28.19 3.97 4.35
C GLY A 136 27.12 3.25 5.16
N ALA A 137 25.85 3.68 5.09
CA ALA A 137 24.77 3.00 5.76
C ALA A 137 24.60 1.56 5.26
N THR A 138 24.10 0.69 6.15
CA THR A 138 23.66 -0.66 5.80
C THR A 138 22.16 -0.65 5.59
N ALA A 139 21.72 -0.71 4.33
CA ALA A 139 20.35 -0.41 3.95
C ALA A 139 19.61 -1.59 3.31
N THR A 140 18.30 -1.64 3.52
CA THR A 140 17.39 -2.53 2.79
C THR A 140 16.04 -1.85 2.56
N SER A 141 15.18 -2.47 1.77
CA SER A 141 13.79 -2.10 1.54
C SER A 141 13.01 -3.32 1.03
N GLN A 142 11.72 -3.10 0.68
CA GLN A 142 10.89 -4.17 0.17
C GLN A 142 11.27 -4.55 -1.26
N ILE A 143 11.22 -5.85 -1.55
CA ILE A 143 11.52 -6.42 -2.86
C ILE A 143 10.59 -5.85 -3.95
N ASN A 144 11.14 -5.68 -5.17
CA ASN A 144 10.38 -5.24 -6.35
C ASN A 144 9.65 -3.91 -6.16
N THR A 145 10.19 -3.02 -5.31
CA THR A 145 9.70 -1.65 -5.12
C THR A 145 10.72 -0.63 -5.61
N ILE A 146 10.24 0.55 -5.96
CA ILE A 146 11.12 1.68 -6.26
C ILE A 146 11.97 2.07 -5.04
N TRP A 147 11.46 1.85 -3.83
CA TRP A 147 12.17 2.14 -2.58
C TRP A 147 13.50 1.39 -2.49
N TYR A 148 13.53 0.14 -2.95
CA TYR A 148 14.76 -0.65 -2.96
C TYR A 148 15.78 -0.10 -3.98
N ASP A 149 15.30 0.38 -5.13
CA ASP A 149 16.17 0.97 -6.16
C ASP A 149 16.74 2.32 -5.68
N GLN A 150 15.95 3.10 -4.93
CA GLN A 150 16.35 4.40 -4.39
C GLN A 150 17.52 4.30 -3.36
N ILE A 151 17.77 3.12 -2.79
CA ILE A 151 18.91 2.87 -1.90
C ILE A 151 20.23 3.23 -2.58
N ASP A 152 20.34 3.06 -3.89
CA ASP A 152 21.55 3.30 -4.67
C ASP A 152 21.99 4.78 -4.70
N GLN A 153 21.11 5.70 -4.25
CA GLN A 153 21.46 7.11 -4.08
C GLN A 153 22.28 7.40 -2.81
N VAL A 154 22.34 6.46 -1.88
CA VAL A 154 23.11 6.62 -0.65
C VAL A 154 24.59 6.32 -0.95
N PRO A 155 25.53 7.27 -0.75
CA PRO A 155 26.93 7.04 -1.09
C PRO A 155 27.54 5.87 -0.30
N GLU A 156 28.32 5.04 -0.96
CA GLU A 156 29.03 3.91 -0.35
C GLU A 156 28.12 2.98 0.49
N VAL A 157 26.83 2.90 0.12
CA VAL A 157 25.86 2.08 0.85
C VAL A 157 26.22 0.59 0.82
N LYS A 158 26.06 -0.08 1.95
CA LYS A 158 26.00 -1.53 2.01
C LYS A 158 24.56 -1.97 1.80
N LYS A 159 24.20 -2.22 0.54
CA LYS A 159 22.85 -2.68 0.18
C LYS A 159 22.69 -4.14 0.54
N LEU A 160 21.76 -4.42 1.47
CA LEU A 160 21.38 -5.77 1.85
C LEU A 160 20.37 -6.36 0.85
N PRO A 161 20.17 -7.68 0.82
CA PRO A 161 19.06 -8.27 0.10
C PRO A 161 17.73 -7.63 0.48
N ALA A 162 16.86 -7.47 -0.49
CA ALA A 162 15.51 -6.96 -0.28
C ALA A 162 14.70 -7.89 0.64
N ILE A 163 13.69 -7.34 1.30
CA ILE A 163 12.82 -8.04 2.26
C ILE A 163 11.41 -8.12 1.69
N ASP A 164 10.70 -9.21 1.97
CA ASP A 164 9.41 -9.50 1.33
C ASP A 164 8.30 -8.52 1.77
N ASN A 165 8.34 -7.99 3.01
CA ASN A 165 7.26 -7.17 3.57
C ASN A 165 7.74 -6.15 4.61
N VAL A 166 6.88 -5.18 4.94
CA VAL A 166 7.17 -4.11 5.90
C VAL A 166 7.49 -4.62 7.31
N PRO A 167 6.76 -5.57 7.90
CA PRO A 167 7.13 -6.11 9.23
C PRO A 167 8.56 -6.64 9.28
N GLY A 168 9.00 -7.36 8.25
CA GLY A 168 10.38 -7.85 8.15
C GLY A 168 11.42 -6.73 8.08
N MET A 169 11.12 -5.64 7.39
CA MET A 169 11.99 -4.44 7.36
C MET A 169 12.13 -3.81 8.74
N ILE A 170 11.03 -3.67 9.47
CA ILE A 170 11.04 -3.12 10.83
C ILE A 170 11.87 -4.00 11.77
N VAL A 171 11.74 -5.32 11.67
CA VAL A 171 12.58 -6.26 12.44
C VAL A 171 14.05 -6.10 12.10
N ALA A 172 14.42 -5.98 10.81
CA ALA A 172 15.81 -5.78 10.40
C ALA A 172 16.41 -4.48 10.95
N LEU A 173 15.62 -3.39 10.98
CA LEU A 173 16.05 -2.11 11.56
C LEU A 173 16.18 -2.17 13.08
N LYS A 174 15.19 -2.74 13.77
CA LYS A 174 15.19 -2.87 15.26
C LYS A 174 16.33 -3.74 15.76
N SER A 175 16.62 -4.86 15.07
CA SER A 175 17.70 -5.77 15.42
C SER A 175 19.11 -5.24 15.09
N GLY A 176 19.22 -4.15 14.31
CA GLY A 176 20.50 -3.61 13.86
C GLY A 176 21.10 -4.38 12.68
N LYS A 177 20.38 -5.32 12.06
CA LYS A 177 20.81 -5.97 10.81
C LYS A 177 20.92 -4.95 9.67
N ALA A 178 19.96 -4.01 9.62
CA ALA A 178 20.04 -2.79 8.83
C ALA A 178 20.06 -1.58 9.78
N ASN A 179 20.67 -0.46 9.37
CA ASN A 179 20.58 0.81 10.09
C ASN A 179 19.85 1.89 9.30
N LEU A 180 19.39 1.54 8.09
CA LEU A 180 18.61 2.39 7.20
C LEU A 180 17.57 1.54 6.46
N ILE A 181 16.32 2.01 6.47
CA ILE A 181 15.25 1.54 5.57
C ILE A 181 14.88 2.72 4.67
N VAL A 182 14.78 2.47 3.37
CA VAL A 182 14.20 3.42 2.42
C VAL A 182 12.75 3.01 2.16
N THR A 183 11.81 3.93 2.32
CA THR A 183 10.37 3.65 2.17
C THR A 183 9.62 4.96 1.87
N ASP A 184 8.29 4.92 1.89
CA ASP A 184 7.43 6.10 1.72
C ASP A 184 7.07 6.77 3.06
N ILE A 185 6.61 8.03 2.99
CA ILE A 185 6.21 8.81 4.16
C ILE A 185 5.12 8.12 4.99
N PRO A 186 3.97 7.64 4.42
CA PRO A 186 2.95 6.97 5.20
C PRO A 186 3.48 5.77 6.00
N THR A 187 4.27 4.91 5.35
CA THR A 187 4.86 3.72 5.98
C THR A 187 5.84 4.10 7.08
N ALA A 188 6.71 5.09 6.84
CA ALA A 188 7.65 5.55 7.87
C ALA A 188 6.93 6.16 9.08
N ARG A 189 5.89 6.98 8.87
CA ARG A 189 5.06 7.53 9.96
C ARG A 189 4.34 6.44 10.75
N ALA A 190 3.81 5.45 10.05
CA ALA A 190 3.18 4.31 10.69
C ALA A 190 4.18 3.53 11.54
N ALA A 191 5.39 3.33 11.02
CA ALA A 191 6.47 2.67 11.75
C ALA A 191 6.89 3.46 13.02
N GLU A 192 7.06 4.78 12.92
CA GLU A 192 7.34 5.65 14.09
C GLU A 192 6.22 5.58 15.13
N PHE A 193 4.97 5.63 14.70
CA PHE A 193 3.82 5.58 15.60
C PHE A 193 3.77 4.26 16.39
N ALA A 194 4.05 3.14 15.71
CA ALA A 194 4.04 1.83 16.33
C ALA A 194 5.33 1.49 17.09
N ASN A 195 6.47 2.14 16.77
CA ASN A 195 7.79 1.87 17.34
C ASN A 195 8.47 3.18 17.74
N PRO A 196 8.31 3.66 18.97
CA PRO A 196 8.82 4.96 19.41
C PRO A 196 10.33 5.16 19.31
N GLU A 197 11.10 4.06 19.21
CA GLU A 197 12.55 4.07 19.00
C GLU A 197 12.99 4.36 17.57
N LEU A 198 12.05 4.35 16.62
CA LEU A 198 12.32 4.66 15.22
C LEU A 198 12.07 6.15 14.93
N THR A 199 12.66 6.65 13.87
CA THR A 199 12.39 8.00 13.36
C THR A 199 12.54 8.07 11.86
N MET A 200 11.59 8.79 11.24
CA MET A 200 11.63 9.16 9.84
C MET A 200 12.53 10.40 9.67
N LEU A 201 13.41 10.38 8.69
CA LEU A 201 14.18 11.53 8.30
C LEU A 201 13.50 12.27 7.16
N THR A 202 13.26 13.55 7.35
CA THR A 202 12.83 14.48 6.31
C THR A 202 14.00 15.41 5.97
N PHE A 203 14.23 15.60 4.68
CA PHE A 203 15.33 16.43 4.20
C PHE A 203 14.81 17.74 3.60
N ALA A 204 15.63 18.78 3.63
CA ALA A 204 15.35 20.02 2.92
C ALA A 204 15.30 19.75 1.40
N GLU A 205 14.68 20.65 0.66
CA GLU A 205 14.58 20.59 -0.80
C GLU A 205 15.97 20.37 -1.45
N GLY A 206 16.06 19.42 -2.36
CA GLY A 206 17.29 19.04 -3.05
C GLY A 206 18.29 18.24 -2.19
N LYS A 207 17.96 17.92 -0.93
CA LYS A 207 18.80 17.11 -0.03
C LYS A 207 18.29 15.68 0.17
N GLY A 208 17.05 15.42 -0.21
CA GLY A 208 16.40 14.12 -0.13
C GLY A 208 16.73 13.21 -1.32
N PHE A 209 16.01 12.07 -1.38
CA PHE A 209 16.05 11.19 -2.53
C PHE A 209 15.52 11.90 -3.78
N GLN A 210 16.16 11.68 -4.91
CA GLN A 210 15.70 12.18 -6.20
C GLN A 210 14.71 11.15 -6.78
N THR A 211 13.50 11.59 -7.09
CA THR A 211 12.43 10.76 -7.64
C THR A 211 11.84 11.40 -8.88
N SER A 212 11.35 10.60 -9.80
CA SER A 212 10.48 11.06 -10.87
C SER A 212 9.04 11.24 -10.36
N PRO A 213 8.20 12.04 -11.03
CA PRO A 213 6.78 12.13 -10.67
C PRO A 213 6.07 10.77 -10.64
N GLU A 214 6.42 9.85 -11.55
CA GLU A 214 5.84 8.50 -11.61
C GLU A 214 6.22 7.64 -10.39
N ASP A 215 7.36 7.88 -9.76
CA ASP A 215 7.80 7.11 -8.61
C ASP A 215 6.96 7.39 -7.36
N VAL A 216 6.43 8.60 -7.24
CA VAL A 216 5.63 9.02 -6.07
C VAL A 216 4.12 8.81 -6.27
N GLU A 217 3.66 8.58 -7.49
CA GLU A 217 2.25 8.33 -7.79
C GLU A 217 1.87 6.90 -7.45
N ILE A 218 0.84 6.75 -6.60
CA ILE A 218 0.31 5.46 -6.17
C ILE A 218 -1.03 5.22 -6.84
N GLY A 219 -1.16 4.12 -7.59
CA GLY A 219 -2.34 3.80 -8.38
C GLY A 219 -2.92 2.42 -8.10
N ILE A 220 -4.14 2.21 -8.55
CA ILE A 220 -4.83 0.93 -8.52
C ILE A 220 -4.53 0.19 -9.81
N ALA A 221 -3.91 -0.99 -9.72
CA ALA A 221 -3.62 -1.81 -10.88
C ALA A 221 -4.84 -2.67 -11.25
N VAL A 222 -5.19 -2.67 -12.53
CA VAL A 222 -6.25 -3.48 -13.12
C VAL A 222 -5.72 -4.25 -14.33
N LYS A 223 -6.45 -5.28 -14.75
CA LYS A 223 -6.08 -6.04 -15.96
C LYS A 223 -5.99 -5.12 -17.16
N LYS A 224 -4.92 -5.28 -17.93
CA LYS A 224 -4.67 -4.49 -19.13
C LYS A 224 -5.84 -4.55 -20.12
N GLY A 225 -6.28 -3.37 -20.58
CA GLY A 225 -7.42 -3.21 -21.48
C GLY A 225 -8.79 -3.16 -20.77
N ASN A 226 -8.88 -3.30 -19.45
CA ASN A 226 -10.14 -3.17 -18.70
C ASN A 226 -10.49 -1.70 -18.44
N LYS A 227 -10.77 -0.96 -19.52
CA LYS A 227 -11.08 0.47 -19.46
C LYS A 227 -12.36 0.75 -18.66
N GLU A 228 -13.36 -0.12 -18.76
CA GLU A 228 -14.62 0.07 -18.02
C GLU A 228 -14.39 0.16 -16.51
N LEU A 229 -13.57 -0.74 -15.97
CA LEU A 229 -13.24 -0.74 -14.54
C LEU A 229 -12.38 0.47 -14.16
N VAL A 230 -11.38 0.82 -14.99
CA VAL A 230 -10.55 2.02 -14.78
C VAL A 230 -11.42 3.28 -14.76
N ASP A 231 -12.31 3.44 -15.72
CA ASP A 231 -13.17 4.63 -15.84
C ASP A 231 -14.16 4.72 -14.64
N ALA A 232 -14.72 3.58 -14.22
CA ALA A 232 -15.60 3.52 -13.05
C ALA A 232 -14.85 3.92 -11.76
N MET A 233 -13.63 3.44 -11.56
CA MET A 233 -12.79 3.82 -10.42
C MET A 233 -12.36 5.28 -10.50
N ASN A 234 -11.92 5.75 -11.66
CA ASN A 234 -11.48 7.13 -11.88
C ASN A 234 -12.59 8.16 -11.64
N LYS A 235 -13.85 7.80 -11.91
CA LYS A 235 -15.00 8.66 -11.57
C LYS A 235 -15.09 8.95 -10.07
N VAL A 236 -14.77 7.97 -9.23
CA VAL A 236 -14.75 8.14 -7.77
C VAL A 236 -13.49 8.90 -7.34
N LEU A 237 -12.32 8.45 -7.80
CA LEU A 237 -11.03 9.03 -7.41
C LEU A 237 -10.90 10.49 -7.85
N GLY A 238 -11.34 10.82 -9.07
CA GLY A 238 -11.35 12.20 -9.58
C GLY A 238 -12.29 13.16 -8.83
N GLY A 239 -13.25 12.63 -8.08
CA GLY A 239 -14.12 13.41 -7.19
C GLY A 239 -13.53 13.63 -5.79
N MET A 240 -12.41 13.01 -5.46
CA MET A 240 -11.73 13.15 -4.17
C MET A 240 -10.62 14.21 -4.23
N THR A 241 -10.57 15.06 -3.22
CA THR A 241 -9.51 16.05 -3.07
C THR A 241 -8.29 15.45 -2.36
N LYS A 242 -7.14 16.13 -2.45
CA LYS A 242 -5.96 15.77 -1.65
C LYS A 242 -6.30 15.70 -0.15
N ALA A 243 -7.11 16.66 0.33
CA ALA A 243 -7.52 16.70 1.74
C ALA A 243 -8.36 15.47 2.15
N ASP A 244 -9.20 14.93 1.24
CA ASP A 244 -9.95 13.70 1.49
C ASP A 244 -9.02 12.51 1.63
N HIS A 245 -8.03 12.38 0.75
CA HIS A 245 -7.02 11.33 0.82
C HIS A 245 -6.16 11.44 2.09
N ASP A 246 -5.68 12.63 2.42
CA ASP A 246 -4.87 12.87 3.62
C ASP A 246 -5.67 12.55 4.91
N LYS A 247 -6.95 12.88 4.95
CA LYS A 247 -7.84 12.55 6.09
C LYS A 247 -7.99 11.04 6.28
N ILE A 248 -8.22 10.29 5.19
CA ILE A 248 -8.35 8.83 5.24
C ILE A 248 -7.03 8.20 5.68
N MET A 249 -5.90 8.68 5.16
CA MET A 249 -4.58 8.18 5.54
C MET A 249 -4.27 8.45 7.02
N ALA A 250 -4.58 9.66 7.50
CA ALA A 250 -4.41 10.01 8.92
C ALA A 250 -5.28 9.13 9.84
N GLU A 251 -6.51 8.78 9.39
CA GLU A 251 -7.36 7.84 10.12
C GLU A 251 -6.74 6.43 10.15
N ALA A 252 -6.20 5.94 9.03
CA ALA A 252 -5.53 4.66 8.95
C ALA A 252 -4.33 4.59 9.91
N ILE A 253 -3.45 5.61 9.93
CA ILE A 253 -2.29 5.67 10.83
C ILE A 253 -2.71 5.59 12.30
N LYS A 254 -3.80 6.27 12.68
CA LYS A 254 -4.29 6.26 14.08
C LYS A 254 -4.89 4.92 14.51
N LYS A 255 -5.44 4.15 13.57
CA LYS A 255 -6.15 2.89 13.84
C LYS A 255 -5.29 1.66 13.64
N GLN A 256 -4.07 1.80 13.12
CA GLN A 256 -3.19 0.66 12.94
C GLN A 256 -2.84 -0.02 14.27
N PRO A 257 -2.61 -1.34 14.28
CA PRO A 257 -2.14 -2.04 15.46
C PRO A 257 -0.79 -1.47 15.93
N LEU A 258 -0.67 -1.21 17.23
CA LEU A 258 0.64 -0.91 17.81
C LEU A 258 1.51 -2.17 17.72
N ALA A 259 2.82 -2.00 17.57
CA ALA A 259 3.75 -3.12 17.64
C ALA A 259 3.63 -3.79 19.03
N GLN A 260 3.33 -5.08 19.02
CA GLN A 260 3.34 -5.90 20.23
C GLN A 260 4.76 -6.35 20.57
#